data_9587d6e92a139bd66369529002bff623
#
_entry.id   9587d6e92a139bd66369529002bff623
#
_cell.length_a   1.000
_cell.length_b   1.000
_cell.length_c   1.000
_cell.angle_alpha   90.00
_cell.angle_beta   90.00
_cell.angle_gamma   90.00
#
_symmetry.space_group_name_H-M   'P 1'
#
loop_
_entity.id
_entity.type
_entity.pdbx_description
1 polymer ?
#
loop_
_entity_poly.entity_id
_entity_poly.type
_entity_poly.pdbx_seq_one_letter_code
_entity_poly.pdbx_strand_id
1 'polypeptide(L)'
;MKRFLASLFLAATLICAGCGGVSSKPGTTTPPPAAASADHVFVVMLENHSFGQVIGNPAMPYLNGLATAHSLAAGYFADAHPSIPNYFMLTTGNFETFNDSFTGTITDDNIVRALNGAGKSWKGYIESIPSAGYLGPNSGLYLKRHNPLAYLSDVTGSPTQAAKIVPFSQLSTDLAGGALPNFAYILPNAENDAHDCPGGGSSCTDDQKLAAADAWLKANIDPLITSPKFGNSVLIITFDESVNTDITNGGGQVMTVLVGPHVKTGFRSSTMYQHQSLLRTVLQLLNVSDMPGAAAAASSMGEFFQ
;
A
#
# COMPACT_ATOMS: atom_id res chain seq x y z
N MET A 1 53.05 -39.52 51.08
CA MET A 1 52.45 -39.67 52.44
C MET A 1 50.94 -39.40 52.29
N LYS A 2 50.17 -40.44 52.61
CA LYS A 2 48.75 -40.54 52.56
C LYS A 2 48.11 -39.78 53.73
N ARG A 3 47.03 -39.03 53.53
CA ARG A 3 46.00 -38.80 54.57
C ARG A 3 44.60 -38.71 53.89
N PHE A 4 43.79 -39.69 54.22
CA PHE A 4 42.34 -39.79 54.03
C PHE A 4 41.63 -38.85 55.01
N LEU A 5 40.56 -38.13 54.56
CA LEU A 5 39.54 -37.59 55.42
C LEU A 5 38.16 -37.97 54.88
N ALA A 6 37.39 -38.60 55.75
CA ALA A 6 36.07 -39.12 55.51
C ALA A 6 35.00 -37.97 55.50
N SER A 7 34.08 -38.02 54.58
CA SER A 7 32.90 -37.11 54.53
C SER A 7 31.69 -37.79 55.18
N LEU A 8 31.15 -37.13 56.16
CA LEU A 8 29.95 -37.53 56.90
C LEU A 8 28.71 -37.09 56.09
N PHE A 9 27.84 -38.04 55.70
CA PHE A 9 26.54 -37.74 55.08
C PHE A 9 25.49 -37.45 56.17
N LEU A 10 24.91 -36.26 56.13
CA LEU A 10 23.74 -35.87 56.92
C LEU A 10 22.49 -35.93 56.03
N ALA A 11 21.62 -36.91 56.27
CA ALA A 11 20.33 -37.03 55.59
C ALA A 11 19.32 -36.07 56.21
N ALA A 12 18.86 -35.09 55.45
CA ALA A 12 17.73 -34.23 55.82
C ALA A 12 16.46 -34.75 55.13
N THR A 13 15.52 -35.21 55.88
CA THR A 13 14.15 -35.58 55.44
C THR A 13 13.32 -34.34 55.23
N LEU A 14 12.95 -34.07 53.99
CA LEU A 14 12.06 -32.97 53.63
C LEU A 14 10.60 -33.49 53.59
N ILE A 15 9.75 -32.93 54.44
CA ILE A 15 8.32 -33.20 54.47
C ILE A 15 7.67 -32.31 53.38
N CYS A 16 7.15 -32.93 52.31
CA CYS A 16 6.36 -32.25 51.30
C CYS A 16 4.93 -32.03 51.81
N ALA A 17 4.61 -30.79 52.15
CA ALA A 17 3.24 -30.34 52.30
C ALA A 17 2.58 -30.19 50.92
N GLY A 18 1.48 -30.89 50.68
CA GLY A 18 0.71 -30.86 49.43
C GLY A 18 0.09 -29.48 49.15
N CYS A 19 0.50 -28.87 48.07
CA CYS A 19 -0.25 -27.75 47.47
C CYS A 19 -1.25 -28.30 46.46
N GLY A 20 -2.54 -28.06 46.74
CA GLY A 20 -3.63 -28.40 45.82
C GLY A 20 -3.42 -27.76 44.43
N GLY A 21 -3.39 -28.59 43.41
CA GLY A 21 -3.30 -28.18 42.03
C GLY A 21 -4.59 -27.47 41.61
N VAL A 22 -4.52 -26.18 41.35
CA VAL A 22 -5.57 -25.46 40.60
C VAL A 22 -5.43 -25.92 39.16
N SER A 23 -6.35 -26.77 38.69
CA SER A 23 -6.50 -27.15 37.28
C SER A 23 -6.93 -25.92 36.49
N SER A 24 -6.00 -25.20 35.89
CA SER A 24 -6.32 -24.17 34.90
C SER A 24 -6.84 -24.88 33.64
N LYS A 25 -8.14 -24.71 33.37
CA LYS A 25 -8.76 -25.08 32.11
C LYS A 25 -7.93 -24.47 30.96
N PRO A 26 -7.59 -25.26 29.90
CA PRO A 26 -6.95 -24.66 28.73
C PRO A 26 -7.84 -23.55 28.20
N GLY A 27 -7.32 -22.32 28.16
CA GLY A 27 -8.02 -21.21 27.52
C GLY A 27 -8.28 -21.61 26.06
N THR A 28 -9.54 -21.54 25.64
CA THR A 28 -9.92 -21.62 24.24
C THR A 28 -9.23 -20.45 23.54
N THR A 29 -8.08 -20.71 22.91
CA THR A 29 -7.49 -19.77 21.97
C THR A 29 -8.46 -19.70 20.80
N THR A 30 -9.21 -18.60 20.71
CA THR A 30 -9.98 -18.28 19.50
C THR A 30 -8.99 -18.32 18.33
N PRO A 31 -9.26 -19.07 17.25
CA PRO A 31 -8.40 -19.02 16.08
C PRO A 31 -8.25 -17.57 15.65
N PRO A 32 -7.07 -17.14 15.16
CA PRO A 32 -6.94 -15.82 14.57
C PRO A 32 -8.08 -15.61 13.55
N PRO A 33 -8.69 -14.42 13.48
CA PRO A 33 -9.69 -14.14 12.44
C PRO A 33 -9.13 -14.59 11.09
N ALA A 34 -9.96 -15.23 10.28
CA ALA A 34 -9.58 -15.56 8.91
C ALA A 34 -9.04 -14.27 8.27
N ALA A 35 -7.85 -14.35 7.65
CA ALA A 35 -7.25 -13.21 7.01
C ALA A 35 -8.27 -12.60 6.04
N ALA A 36 -8.52 -11.29 6.14
CA ALA A 36 -9.42 -10.61 5.20
C ALA A 36 -8.96 -10.90 3.78
N SER A 37 -9.90 -11.18 2.88
CA SER A 37 -9.61 -11.39 1.47
C SER A 37 -10.47 -10.47 0.61
N ALA A 38 -9.96 -10.09 -0.55
CA ALA A 38 -10.65 -9.27 -1.53
C ALA A 38 -10.58 -9.90 -2.91
N ASP A 39 -11.62 -9.68 -3.71
CA ASP A 39 -11.61 -10.09 -5.13
C ASP A 39 -10.76 -9.14 -5.96
N HIS A 40 -10.81 -7.85 -5.60
CA HIS A 40 -10.06 -6.78 -6.25
C HIS A 40 -9.45 -5.85 -5.21
N VAL A 41 -8.20 -5.44 -5.42
CA VAL A 41 -7.53 -4.40 -4.64
C VAL A 41 -7.08 -3.30 -5.59
N PHE A 42 -7.54 -2.08 -5.29
CA PHE A 42 -7.18 -0.86 -6.04
C PHE A 42 -6.27 -0.01 -5.18
N VAL A 43 -5.17 0.47 -5.75
CA VAL A 43 -4.28 1.44 -5.10
C VAL A 43 -4.22 2.69 -5.96
N VAL A 44 -4.61 3.82 -5.40
CA VAL A 44 -4.44 5.15 -5.98
C VAL A 44 -3.28 5.83 -5.29
N MET A 45 -2.29 6.29 -6.06
CA MET A 45 -1.14 7.03 -5.56
C MET A 45 -1.25 8.49 -5.95
N LEU A 46 -1.16 9.38 -4.95
CA LEU A 46 -1.08 10.83 -5.07
C LEU A 46 0.33 11.30 -4.67
N GLU A 47 0.63 12.58 -4.85
CA GLU A 47 2.00 13.11 -4.79
C GLU A 47 2.20 14.23 -3.76
N ASN A 48 3.31 14.09 -3.02
CA ASN A 48 4.07 15.11 -2.32
C ASN A 48 3.32 15.98 -1.31
N HIS A 49 2.34 15.43 -0.56
CA HIS A 49 1.66 16.20 0.48
C HIS A 49 1.64 15.48 1.84
N SER A 50 1.97 16.26 2.88
CA SER A 50 1.97 15.73 4.24
C SER A 50 0.56 15.44 4.76
N PHE A 51 0.49 14.54 5.74
CA PHE A 51 -0.75 14.23 6.44
C PHE A 51 -1.49 15.49 6.92
N GLY A 52 -0.76 16.46 7.50
CA GLY A 52 -1.33 17.69 8.02
C GLY A 52 -1.81 18.67 6.96
N GLN A 53 -1.31 18.58 5.72
CA GLN A 53 -1.81 19.38 4.60
C GLN A 53 -3.11 18.81 4.01
N VAL A 54 -3.36 17.51 4.19
CA VAL A 54 -4.48 16.78 3.56
C VAL A 54 -5.64 16.61 4.53
N ILE A 55 -5.38 16.08 5.73
CA ILE A 55 -6.44 15.75 6.68
C ILE A 55 -6.98 17.01 7.35
N GLY A 56 -8.31 17.21 7.20
CA GLY A 56 -9.00 18.40 7.68
C GLY A 56 -8.92 19.61 6.74
N ASN A 57 -8.20 19.50 5.61
CA ASN A 57 -8.11 20.58 4.64
C ASN A 57 -9.42 20.74 3.87
N PRO A 58 -10.04 21.94 3.85
CA PRO A 58 -11.27 22.21 3.10
C PRO A 58 -11.10 22.11 1.57
N ALA A 59 -9.87 22.08 1.06
CA ALA A 59 -9.58 21.84 -0.35
C ALA A 59 -9.79 20.37 -0.76
N MET A 60 -9.87 19.43 0.22
CA MET A 60 -10.04 17.99 -0.03
C MET A 60 -11.31 17.42 0.66
N PRO A 61 -12.50 17.94 0.38
CA PRO A 61 -13.72 17.53 1.08
C PRO A 61 -14.12 16.07 0.79
N TYR A 62 -13.91 15.57 -0.43
CA TYR A 62 -14.25 14.21 -0.81
C TYR A 62 -13.36 13.20 -0.09
N LEU A 63 -12.04 13.39 -0.16
CA LEU A 63 -11.08 12.47 0.47
C LEU A 63 -11.20 12.48 2.00
N ASN A 64 -11.40 13.65 2.62
CA ASN A 64 -11.67 13.75 4.05
C ASN A 64 -13.01 13.10 4.44
N GLY A 65 -14.01 13.15 3.57
CA GLY A 65 -15.27 12.41 3.72
C GLY A 65 -15.03 10.89 3.76
N LEU A 66 -14.22 10.36 2.84
CA LEU A 66 -13.83 8.94 2.84
C LEU A 66 -13.04 8.56 4.11
N ALA A 67 -12.09 9.39 4.53
CA ALA A 67 -11.30 9.18 5.74
C ALA A 67 -12.16 9.16 7.02
N THR A 68 -13.28 9.88 7.02
CA THR A 68 -14.23 9.90 8.14
C THR A 68 -15.18 8.72 8.11
N ALA A 69 -15.67 8.34 6.94
CA ALA A 69 -16.66 7.28 6.78
C ALA A 69 -16.07 5.87 6.84
N HIS A 70 -14.84 5.72 6.41
CA HIS A 70 -14.14 4.42 6.32
C HIS A 70 -12.95 4.36 7.30
N SER A 71 -11.82 3.81 6.88
CA SER A 71 -10.65 3.66 7.75
C SER A 71 -9.52 4.60 7.34
N LEU A 72 -8.85 5.19 8.33
CA LEU A 72 -7.70 6.09 8.19
C LEU A 72 -6.47 5.53 8.92
N ALA A 73 -5.41 5.21 8.18
CA ALA A 73 -4.11 4.92 8.73
C ALA A 73 -3.39 6.24 9.04
N ALA A 74 -3.55 6.73 10.27
CA ALA A 74 -2.96 8.00 10.69
C ALA A 74 -1.47 7.87 11.06
N GLY A 75 -0.98 6.65 11.26
CA GLY A 75 0.43 6.35 11.49
C GLY A 75 1.15 5.87 10.22
N TYR A 76 0.73 6.32 9.03
CA TYR A 76 1.37 5.92 7.79
C TYR A 76 2.45 6.91 7.36
N PHE A 77 3.63 6.40 6.99
CA PHE A 77 4.78 7.19 6.60
C PHE A 77 5.32 6.70 5.25
N ALA A 78 5.80 7.61 4.44
CA ALA A 78 6.62 7.28 3.29
C ALA A 78 8.03 6.83 3.73
N ASP A 79 8.73 6.15 2.85
CA ASP A 79 10.02 5.51 3.17
C ASP A 79 11.20 6.42 2.92
N ALA A 80 11.10 7.35 1.97
CA ALA A 80 12.22 8.18 1.53
C ALA A 80 11.79 9.45 0.77
N HIS A 81 12.78 10.27 0.44
CA HIS A 81 12.78 11.28 -0.63
C HIS A 81 13.92 10.98 -1.60
N PRO A 82 13.77 11.33 -2.90
CA PRO A 82 12.58 11.83 -3.60
C PRO A 82 11.53 10.72 -3.86
N SER A 83 10.57 10.98 -4.74
CA SER A 83 9.40 10.14 -5.03
C SER A 83 9.73 8.70 -5.46
N ILE A 84 10.65 8.51 -6.40
CA ILE A 84 10.82 7.23 -7.11
C ILE A 84 11.11 6.01 -6.21
N PRO A 85 11.92 6.08 -5.12
CA PRO A 85 12.12 4.94 -4.23
C PRO A 85 10.84 4.49 -3.53
N ASN A 86 9.88 5.39 -3.25
CA ASN A 86 8.61 5.04 -2.63
C ASN A 86 7.72 4.21 -3.56
N TYR A 87 7.71 4.55 -4.85
CA TYR A 87 7.03 3.75 -5.87
C TYR A 87 7.62 2.35 -5.99
N PHE A 88 8.94 2.23 -5.91
CA PHE A 88 9.58 0.91 -5.91
C PHE A 88 9.35 0.16 -4.61
N MET A 89 9.38 0.84 -3.46
CA MET A 89 9.06 0.21 -2.19
C MET A 89 7.65 -0.41 -2.21
N LEU A 90 6.67 0.25 -2.83
CA LEU A 90 5.31 -0.28 -3.01
C LEU A 90 5.27 -1.49 -3.96
N THR A 91 6.22 -1.64 -4.89
CA THR A 91 6.13 -2.67 -5.95
C THR A 91 7.16 -3.78 -5.83
N THR A 92 8.32 -3.51 -5.27
CA THR A 92 9.42 -4.49 -5.08
C THR A 92 9.77 -4.72 -3.60
N GLY A 93 9.35 -3.81 -2.73
CA GLY A 93 9.79 -3.81 -1.33
C GLY A 93 11.25 -3.35 -1.16
N ASN A 94 11.84 -2.73 -2.17
CA ASN A 94 13.21 -2.20 -2.17
C ASN A 94 13.22 -0.76 -2.70
N PHE A 95 14.21 0.04 -2.30
CA PHE A 95 14.35 1.41 -2.82
C PHE A 95 14.74 1.47 -4.30
N GLU A 96 15.48 0.50 -4.78
CA GLU A 96 16.02 0.36 -6.15
C GLU A 96 16.92 1.54 -6.57
N THR A 97 16.41 2.77 -6.51
CA THR A 97 17.15 3.98 -6.85
C THR A 97 16.57 5.19 -6.13
N PHE A 98 17.40 6.20 -5.92
CA PHE A 98 17.03 7.55 -5.45
C PHE A 98 17.14 8.60 -6.57
N ASN A 99 17.21 8.18 -7.81
CA ASN A 99 17.33 9.07 -8.97
C ASN A 99 16.02 9.12 -9.76
N ASP A 100 15.24 10.20 -9.62
CA ASP A 100 13.99 10.42 -10.36
C ASP A 100 14.15 10.44 -11.89
N SER A 101 15.39 10.59 -12.37
CA SER A 101 15.72 10.46 -13.79
C SER A 101 16.13 9.04 -14.20
N PHE A 102 15.91 8.05 -13.34
CA PHE A 102 16.24 6.65 -13.64
C PHE A 102 15.49 6.15 -14.88
N THR A 103 16.23 5.47 -15.77
CA THR A 103 15.69 4.91 -17.02
C THR A 103 15.94 3.42 -17.17
N GLY A 104 16.56 2.80 -16.16
CA GLY A 104 16.90 1.39 -16.18
C GLY A 104 15.70 0.46 -16.03
N THR A 105 16.00 -0.83 -15.94
CA THR A 105 15.01 -1.89 -15.68
C THR A 105 15.29 -2.52 -14.32
N ILE A 106 14.24 -2.79 -13.57
CA ILE A 106 14.31 -3.44 -12.27
C ILE A 106 14.09 -4.94 -12.46
N THR A 107 15.03 -5.75 -11.96
CA THR A 107 15.01 -7.22 -12.11
C THR A 107 14.62 -7.97 -10.83
N ASP A 108 14.55 -7.27 -9.72
CA ASP A 108 14.21 -7.81 -8.41
C ASP A 108 12.81 -8.42 -8.38
N ASP A 109 12.55 -9.24 -7.38
CA ASP A 109 11.22 -9.75 -7.12
C ASP A 109 10.24 -8.60 -6.91
N ASN A 110 9.02 -8.73 -7.44
CA ASN A 110 8.11 -7.61 -7.50
C ASN A 110 6.64 -8.09 -7.51
N ILE A 111 5.74 -7.16 -7.29
CA ILE A 111 4.30 -7.42 -7.22
C ILE A 111 3.76 -8.11 -8.49
N VAL A 112 4.24 -7.75 -9.69
CA VAL A 112 3.77 -8.35 -10.96
C VAL A 112 4.16 -9.82 -11.02
N ARG A 113 5.40 -10.15 -10.62
CA ARG A 113 5.90 -11.53 -10.56
C ARG A 113 5.10 -12.36 -9.55
N ALA A 114 4.90 -11.83 -8.34
CA ALA A 114 4.13 -12.48 -7.30
C ALA A 114 2.67 -12.75 -7.72
N LEU A 115 2.01 -11.75 -8.30
CA LEU A 115 0.64 -11.90 -8.81
C LEU A 115 0.55 -12.93 -9.93
N ASN A 116 1.42 -12.86 -10.93
CA ASN A 116 1.44 -13.82 -12.05
C ASN A 116 1.71 -15.24 -11.54
N GLY A 117 2.65 -15.42 -10.59
CA GLY A 117 2.95 -16.71 -9.96
C GLY A 117 1.75 -17.32 -9.23
N ALA A 118 0.91 -16.49 -8.64
CA ALA A 118 -0.32 -16.88 -7.96
C ALA A 118 -1.55 -16.96 -8.89
N GLY A 119 -1.39 -16.76 -10.20
CA GLY A 119 -2.50 -16.77 -11.16
C GLY A 119 -3.45 -15.58 -11.01
N LYS A 120 -3.00 -14.48 -10.41
CA LYS A 120 -3.79 -13.26 -10.23
C LYS A 120 -3.60 -12.29 -11.39
N SER A 121 -4.71 -11.69 -11.82
CA SER A 121 -4.67 -10.65 -12.85
C SER A 121 -4.30 -9.29 -12.26
N TRP A 122 -3.64 -8.44 -13.08
CA TRP A 122 -3.32 -7.08 -12.71
C TRP A 122 -3.45 -6.12 -13.89
N LYS A 123 -3.68 -4.84 -13.63
CA LYS A 123 -3.62 -3.72 -14.59
C LYS A 123 -3.09 -2.45 -13.95
N GLY A 124 -2.37 -1.64 -14.73
CA GLY A 124 -2.08 -0.25 -14.42
C GLY A 124 -3.03 0.65 -15.22
N TYR A 125 -3.88 1.40 -14.55
CA TYR A 125 -4.78 2.40 -15.16
C TYR A 125 -4.11 3.78 -15.01
N ILE A 126 -3.49 4.24 -16.08
CA ILE A 126 -2.60 5.40 -16.03
C ILE A 126 -3.20 6.56 -16.83
N GLU A 127 -3.45 7.68 -16.17
CA GLU A 127 -3.97 8.87 -16.84
C GLU A 127 -2.88 9.53 -17.70
N SER A 128 -3.30 10.09 -18.82
CA SER A 128 -2.41 10.76 -19.80
C SER A 128 -1.30 9.89 -20.40
N ILE A 129 -1.30 8.58 -20.17
CA ILE A 129 -0.36 7.68 -20.86
C ILE A 129 -0.63 7.69 -22.38
N PRO A 130 0.40 7.78 -23.23
CA PRO A 130 0.22 7.90 -24.69
C PRO A 130 -0.59 6.78 -25.35
N SER A 131 -0.40 5.55 -24.88
CA SER A 131 -1.11 4.37 -25.40
C SER A 131 -0.99 3.21 -24.43
N ALA A 132 -1.83 2.18 -24.62
CA ALA A 132 -1.65 0.92 -23.90
C ALA A 132 -0.27 0.32 -24.20
N GLY A 133 0.40 -0.18 -23.17
CA GLY A 133 1.74 -0.76 -23.26
C GLY A 133 2.88 0.24 -23.44
N TYR A 134 2.63 1.53 -23.27
CA TYR A 134 3.69 2.54 -23.35
C TYR A 134 4.66 2.42 -22.17
N LEU A 135 5.94 2.25 -22.49
CA LEU A 135 7.04 2.13 -21.53
C LEU A 135 8.11 3.24 -21.71
N GLY A 136 7.82 4.20 -22.59
CA GLY A 136 8.71 5.30 -22.93
C GLY A 136 8.85 6.35 -21.83
N PRO A 137 9.59 7.44 -22.09
CA PRO A 137 9.82 8.52 -21.13
C PRO A 137 8.54 9.31 -20.81
N ASN A 138 8.68 10.36 -20.00
CA ASN A 138 7.61 11.33 -19.75
C ASN A 138 6.97 11.84 -21.05
N SER A 139 5.66 12.05 -21.05
CA SER A 139 4.92 12.54 -22.21
C SER A 139 3.74 13.41 -21.75
N GLY A 140 3.81 14.72 -21.97
CA GLY A 140 2.83 15.65 -21.44
C GLY A 140 2.71 15.52 -19.93
N LEU A 141 1.50 15.29 -19.43
CA LEU A 141 1.22 15.12 -18.00
C LEU A 141 1.51 13.70 -17.47
N TYR A 142 1.87 12.75 -18.33
CA TYR A 142 2.35 11.44 -17.89
C TYR A 142 3.80 11.52 -17.44
N LEU A 143 4.06 11.20 -16.18
CA LEU A 143 5.41 11.10 -15.62
C LEU A 143 5.75 9.62 -15.38
N LYS A 144 6.78 9.14 -16.12
CA LYS A 144 7.19 7.73 -16.04
C LYS A 144 7.59 7.33 -14.62
N ARG A 145 8.29 8.22 -13.88
CA ARG A 145 8.75 7.94 -12.51
C ARG A 145 7.62 7.61 -11.52
N HIS A 146 6.39 8.07 -11.80
CA HIS A 146 5.21 7.73 -10.99
C HIS A 146 4.57 6.39 -11.39
N ASN A 147 5.03 5.76 -12.48
CA ASN A 147 4.55 4.47 -12.96
C ASN A 147 5.60 3.37 -12.76
N PRO A 148 5.73 2.79 -11.55
CA PRO A 148 6.77 1.80 -11.25
C PRO A 148 6.65 0.55 -12.11
N LEU A 149 5.44 0.19 -12.55
CA LEU A 149 5.20 -1.00 -13.38
C LEU A 149 5.96 -0.94 -14.71
N ALA A 150 6.20 0.28 -15.24
CA ALA A 150 6.92 0.49 -16.50
C ALA A 150 8.44 0.26 -16.41
N TYR A 151 8.97 -0.06 -15.22
CA TYR A 151 10.40 -0.37 -15.01
C TYR A 151 10.65 -1.85 -14.75
N LEU A 152 9.63 -2.63 -14.37
CA LEU A 152 9.80 -4.02 -13.98
C LEU A 152 10.17 -4.90 -15.17
N SER A 153 11.19 -5.75 -15.04
CA SER A 153 11.65 -6.66 -16.12
C SER A 153 10.54 -7.61 -16.59
N ASP A 154 9.66 -8.02 -15.70
CA ASP A 154 8.49 -8.85 -16.01
C ASP A 154 7.53 -8.15 -16.99
N VAL A 155 7.53 -6.81 -16.99
CA VAL A 155 6.70 -5.97 -17.86
C VAL A 155 7.47 -5.54 -19.10
N THR A 156 8.68 -4.99 -18.92
CA THR A 156 9.50 -4.48 -20.03
C THR A 156 9.94 -5.59 -21.00
N GLY A 157 10.13 -6.80 -20.49
CA GLY A 157 10.52 -7.97 -21.28
C GLY A 157 9.35 -8.72 -21.96
N SER A 158 8.10 -8.27 -21.74
CA SER A 158 6.91 -9.00 -22.23
C SER A 158 5.84 -8.06 -22.79
N PRO A 159 5.64 -8.03 -24.11
CA PRO A 159 4.57 -7.23 -24.73
C PRO A 159 3.18 -7.52 -24.15
N THR A 160 2.90 -8.76 -23.79
CA THR A 160 1.63 -9.17 -23.18
C THR A 160 1.46 -8.57 -21.77
N GLN A 161 2.52 -8.48 -20.98
CA GLN A 161 2.45 -7.84 -19.67
C GLN A 161 2.44 -6.30 -19.81
N ALA A 162 3.24 -5.73 -20.71
CA ALA A 162 3.20 -4.31 -20.99
C ALA A 162 1.80 -3.82 -21.41
N ALA A 163 1.09 -4.60 -22.22
CA ALA A 163 -0.29 -4.30 -22.66
C ALA A 163 -1.31 -4.20 -21.51
N LYS A 164 -0.95 -4.61 -20.28
CA LYS A 164 -1.78 -4.45 -19.07
C LYS A 164 -1.66 -3.05 -18.45
N ILE A 165 -0.68 -2.25 -18.87
CA ILE A 165 -0.62 -0.81 -18.56
C ILE A 165 -1.47 -0.11 -19.60
N VAL A 166 -2.59 0.47 -19.20
CA VAL A 166 -3.62 1.00 -20.10
C VAL A 166 -3.98 2.43 -19.75
N PRO A 167 -4.54 3.21 -20.71
CA PRO A 167 -5.12 4.51 -20.36
C PRO A 167 -6.18 4.39 -19.27
N PHE A 168 -6.22 5.36 -18.36
CA PHE A 168 -7.14 5.36 -17.21
C PHE A 168 -8.61 5.17 -17.62
N SER A 169 -9.01 5.69 -18.79
CA SER A 169 -10.37 5.54 -19.33
C SER A 169 -10.80 4.06 -19.48
N GLN A 170 -9.86 3.11 -19.54
CA GLN A 170 -10.18 1.68 -19.60
C GLN A 170 -10.84 1.18 -18.30
N LEU A 171 -10.64 1.86 -17.16
CA LEU A 171 -11.24 1.46 -15.88
C LEU A 171 -12.78 1.45 -15.95
N SER A 172 -13.37 2.46 -16.54
CA SER A 172 -14.84 2.54 -16.69
C SER A 172 -15.38 1.42 -17.60
N THR A 173 -14.65 1.06 -18.65
CA THR A 173 -14.99 -0.05 -19.54
C THR A 173 -14.91 -1.38 -18.81
N ASP A 174 -13.83 -1.62 -18.08
CA ASP A 174 -13.63 -2.84 -17.30
C ASP A 174 -14.66 -2.98 -16.18
N LEU A 175 -14.97 -1.88 -15.50
CA LEU A 175 -16.02 -1.84 -14.48
C LEU A 175 -17.38 -2.19 -15.10
N ALA A 176 -17.75 -1.53 -16.21
CA ALA A 176 -19.01 -1.81 -16.91
C ALA A 176 -19.09 -3.25 -17.43
N GLY A 177 -17.98 -3.79 -17.93
CA GLY A 177 -17.86 -5.16 -18.44
C GLY A 177 -17.76 -6.25 -17.37
N GLY A 178 -17.50 -5.90 -16.10
CA GLY A 178 -17.19 -6.88 -15.06
C GLY A 178 -15.83 -7.57 -15.28
N ALA A 179 -14.86 -6.84 -15.84
CA ALA A 179 -13.53 -7.33 -16.20
C ALA A 179 -12.42 -6.67 -15.36
N LEU A 180 -12.74 -6.29 -14.13
CA LEU A 180 -11.79 -5.72 -13.18
C LEU A 180 -10.68 -6.73 -12.85
N PRO A 181 -9.40 -6.30 -12.78
CA PRO A 181 -8.30 -7.18 -12.39
C PRO A 181 -8.30 -7.42 -10.87
N ASN A 182 -7.62 -8.47 -10.41
CA ASN A 182 -7.43 -8.67 -8.97
C ASN A 182 -6.63 -7.53 -8.34
N PHE A 183 -5.58 -7.04 -9.01
CA PHE A 183 -4.83 -5.86 -8.58
C PHE A 183 -4.91 -4.75 -9.61
N ALA A 184 -5.25 -3.56 -9.17
CA ALA A 184 -5.28 -2.34 -9.99
C ALA A 184 -4.39 -1.26 -9.37
N TYR A 185 -3.36 -0.83 -10.10
CA TYR A 185 -2.62 0.37 -9.80
C TYR A 185 -3.22 1.53 -10.58
N ILE A 186 -3.68 2.56 -9.91
CA ILE A 186 -4.32 3.74 -10.50
C ILE A 186 -3.42 4.94 -10.29
N LEU A 187 -3.01 5.55 -11.38
CA LEU A 187 -2.16 6.74 -11.38
C LEU A 187 -2.89 7.89 -12.07
N PRO A 188 -3.31 8.93 -11.35
CA PRO A 188 -3.69 10.21 -11.94
C PRO A 188 -2.50 10.83 -12.67
N ASN A 189 -2.73 11.79 -13.57
CA ASN A 189 -1.64 12.53 -14.19
C ASN A 189 -1.07 13.59 -13.22
N ALA A 190 0.04 14.22 -13.61
CA ALA A 190 0.77 15.13 -12.73
C ALA A 190 -0.03 16.33 -12.18
N GLU A 191 -1.10 16.75 -12.83
CA GLU A 191 -2.00 17.79 -12.30
C GLU A 191 -3.03 17.20 -11.32
N ASN A 192 -3.48 15.97 -11.56
CA ASN A 192 -4.55 15.32 -10.81
C ASN A 192 -4.03 14.47 -9.65
N ASP A 193 -2.72 14.17 -9.61
CA ASP A 193 -2.07 13.53 -8.46
C ASP A 193 -1.61 14.52 -7.38
N ALA A 194 -1.83 15.82 -7.57
CA ALA A 194 -1.39 16.95 -6.75
C ALA A 194 0.10 17.34 -6.90
N HIS A 195 0.83 16.84 -7.91
CA HIS A 195 2.24 17.19 -8.15
C HIS A 195 2.37 18.55 -8.83
N ASP A 196 1.74 18.71 -10.01
CA ASP A 196 1.85 19.92 -10.82
C ASP A 196 0.68 20.88 -10.58
N CYS A 197 0.84 22.14 -11.00
CA CYS A 197 -0.23 23.13 -10.95
C CYS A 197 -1.30 22.81 -11.99
N PRO A 198 -2.59 22.82 -11.60
CA PRO A 198 -3.68 22.50 -12.51
C PRO A 198 -3.77 23.49 -13.68
N GLY A 199 -4.19 23.01 -14.85
CA GLY A 199 -4.37 23.79 -16.06
C GLY A 199 -3.08 24.28 -16.72
N GLY A 200 -1.96 23.59 -16.52
CA GLY A 200 -0.65 23.96 -17.06
C GLY A 200 -0.05 25.20 -16.40
N GLY A 201 -0.52 25.58 -15.23
CA GLY A 201 -0.01 26.72 -14.48
C GLY A 201 1.43 26.52 -14.02
N SER A 202 2.25 27.59 -14.08
CA SER A 202 3.62 27.57 -13.58
C SER A 202 3.75 27.90 -12.09
N SER A 203 2.67 28.33 -11.45
CA SER A 203 2.61 28.72 -10.04
C SER A 203 1.19 28.55 -9.49
N CYS A 204 1.08 27.87 -8.36
CA CYS A 204 -0.18 27.68 -7.64
C CYS A 204 0.11 27.41 -6.17
N THR A 205 -0.92 27.43 -5.34
CA THR A 205 -0.81 26.99 -3.93
C THR A 205 -1.01 25.48 -3.82
N ASP A 206 -0.56 24.89 -2.71
CA ASP A 206 -0.82 23.48 -2.39
C ASP A 206 -2.33 23.20 -2.35
N ASP A 207 -3.14 24.11 -1.80
CA ASP A 207 -4.60 23.96 -1.80
C ASP A 207 -5.21 23.87 -3.21
N GLN A 208 -4.64 24.55 -4.20
CA GLN A 208 -5.11 24.45 -5.58
C GLN A 208 -4.77 23.08 -6.20
N LYS A 209 -3.60 22.53 -5.91
CA LYS A 209 -3.21 21.19 -6.33
C LYS A 209 -4.09 20.14 -5.65
N LEU A 210 -4.25 20.23 -4.33
CA LEU A 210 -5.10 19.33 -3.54
C LEU A 210 -6.56 19.38 -3.99
N ALA A 211 -7.10 20.57 -4.29
CA ALA A 211 -8.47 20.70 -4.80
C ALA A 211 -8.65 20.03 -6.17
N ALA A 212 -7.65 20.09 -7.05
CA ALA A 212 -7.68 19.39 -8.34
C ALA A 212 -7.67 17.87 -8.14
N ALA A 213 -6.81 17.37 -7.26
CA ALA A 213 -6.75 15.94 -6.93
C ALA A 213 -8.07 15.44 -6.29
N ASP A 214 -8.66 16.21 -5.36
CA ASP A 214 -9.92 15.84 -4.71
C ASP A 214 -11.10 15.81 -5.72
N ALA A 215 -11.14 16.79 -6.60
CA ALA A 215 -12.14 16.84 -7.67
C ALA A 215 -12.01 15.65 -8.62
N TRP A 216 -10.75 15.27 -8.96
CA TRP A 216 -10.47 14.12 -9.79
C TRP A 216 -10.88 12.81 -9.10
N LEU A 217 -10.52 12.65 -7.81
CA LEU A 217 -10.93 11.50 -7.01
C LEU A 217 -12.45 11.36 -6.97
N LYS A 218 -13.16 12.44 -6.70
CA LYS A 218 -14.63 12.44 -6.69
C LYS A 218 -15.22 12.06 -8.04
N ALA A 219 -14.70 12.61 -9.13
CA ALA A 219 -15.23 12.35 -10.46
C ALA A 219 -14.96 10.93 -10.97
N ASN A 220 -13.83 10.33 -10.59
CA ASN A 220 -13.30 9.10 -11.18
C ASN A 220 -13.32 7.88 -10.25
N ILE A 221 -13.20 8.10 -8.94
CA ILE A 221 -13.15 7.02 -7.95
C ILE A 221 -14.50 6.79 -7.28
N ASP A 222 -15.31 7.84 -7.08
CA ASP A 222 -16.66 7.67 -6.54
C ASP A 222 -17.55 6.71 -7.37
N PRO A 223 -17.55 6.78 -8.72
CA PRO A 223 -18.27 5.81 -9.55
C PRO A 223 -17.78 4.36 -9.39
N LEU A 224 -16.50 4.15 -9.07
CA LEU A 224 -15.97 2.81 -8.80
C LEU A 224 -16.51 2.27 -7.48
N ILE A 225 -16.35 3.01 -6.38
CA ILE A 225 -16.71 2.53 -5.04
C ILE A 225 -18.22 2.44 -4.79
N THR A 226 -19.02 3.22 -5.53
CA THR A 226 -20.49 3.19 -5.46
C THR A 226 -21.11 2.17 -6.41
N SER A 227 -20.32 1.58 -7.31
CA SER A 227 -20.78 0.54 -8.21
C SER A 227 -21.12 -0.76 -7.48
N PRO A 228 -22.23 -1.43 -7.79
CA PRO A 228 -22.48 -2.79 -7.29
C PRO A 228 -21.37 -3.80 -7.66
N LYS A 229 -20.61 -3.53 -8.73
CA LYS A 229 -19.49 -4.36 -9.19
C LYS A 229 -18.20 -4.14 -8.39
N PHE A 230 -18.17 -3.11 -7.53
CA PHE A 230 -17.09 -2.98 -6.55
C PHE A 230 -17.08 -4.19 -5.60
N GLY A 231 -18.27 -4.70 -5.21
CA GLY A 231 -18.43 -5.97 -4.50
C GLY A 231 -17.45 -6.15 -3.34
N ASN A 232 -16.84 -7.33 -3.24
CA ASN A 232 -15.81 -7.64 -2.24
C ASN A 232 -14.45 -7.06 -2.66
N SER A 233 -14.36 -5.73 -2.77
CA SER A 233 -13.13 -5.03 -3.15
C SER A 233 -12.60 -4.14 -2.03
N VAL A 234 -11.33 -3.79 -2.15
CA VAL A 234 -10.66 -2.80 -1.29
C VAL A 234 -10.03 -1.74 -2.17
N LEU A 235 -10.34 -0.48 -1.90
CA LEU A 235 -9.64 0.67 -2.43
C LEU A 235 -8.74 1.26 -1.36
N ILE A 236 -7.50 1.58 -1.73
CA ILE A 236 -6.52 2.25 -0.88
C ILE A 236 -6.05 3.50 -1.62
N ILE A 237 -6.17 4.66 -0.98
CA ILE A 237 -5.67 5.94 -1.50
C ILE A 237 -4.57 6.40 -0.57
N THR A 238 -3.39 6.69 -1.11
CA THR A 238 -2.24 7.16 -0.35
C THR A 238 -1.42 8.16 -1.14
N PHE A 239 -0.43 8.77 -0.50
CA PHE A 239 0.58 9.62 -1.14
C PHE A 239 1.91 8.88 -1.14
N ASP A 240 2.73 9.13 -2.13
CA ASP A 240 4.07 8.54 -2.29
C ASP A 240 5.03 9.02 -1.21
N GLU A 241 5.07 10.33 -0.97
CA GLU A 241 5.88 10.98 0.05
C GLU A 241 5.21 12.25 0.58
N SER A 242 5.71 12.74 1.71
CA SER A 242 5.34 14.03 2.29
C SER A 242 6.08 15.16 1.58
N VAL A 243 5.93 16.39 2.07
CA VAL A 243 6.79 17.51 1.62
C VAL A 243 8.26 17.24 1.97
N ASN A 244 9.19 17.66 1.11
CA ASN A 244 10.64 17.40 1.24
C ASN A 244 11.26 17.82 2.57
N THR A 245 10.60 18.68 3.34
CA THR A 245 11.07 19.11 4.67
C THR A 245 10.65 18.18 5.80
N ASP A 246 9.70 17.28 5.57
CA ASP A 246 9.28 16.26 6.53
C ASP A 246 10.00 14.94 6.23
N ILE A 247 11.07 14.68 6.96
CA ILE A 247 11.89 13.46 6.85
C ILE A 247 11.56 12.43 7.95
N THR A 248 10.42 12.59 8.64
CA THR A 248 10.00 11.65 9.69
C THR A 248 9.85 10.25 9.11
N ASN A 249 10.52 9.28 9.71
CA ASN A 249 10.58 7.89 9.25
C ASN A 249 11.02 7.69 7.78
N GLY A 250 11.77 8.67 7.25
CA GLY A 250 12.38 8.63 5.91
C GLY A 250 11.73 9.59 4.92
N GLY A 251 10.47 9.42 4.58
CA GLY A 251 9.74 10.23 3.59
C GLY A 251 8.57 11.04 4.16
N GLY A 252 8.47 11.16 5.50
CA GLY A 252 7.46 11.94 6.19
C GLY A 252 6.10 11.26 6.35
N GLN A 253 5.23 11.87 7.13
CA GLN A 253 3.89 11.34 7.41
C GLN A 253 2.93 11.68 6.28
N VAL A 254 2.30 10.64 5.71
CA VAL A 254 1.32 10.77 4.64
C VAL A 254 -0.03 10.17 5.03
N MET A 255 -1.09 10.57 4.33
CA MET A 255 -2.43 10.07 4.55
C MET A 255 -2.63 8.77 3.79
N THR A 256 -3.26 7.77 4.43
CA THR A 256 -3.69 6.54 3.76
C THR A 256 -5.10 6.17 4.21
N VAL A 257 -6.04 6.14 3.25
CA VAL A 257 -7.45 5.80 3.47
C VAL A 257 -7.74 4.44 2.83
N LEU A 258 -8.44 3.58 3.57
CA LEU A 258 -8.91 2.28 3.10
C LEU A 258 -10.44 2.31 3.01
N VAL A 259 -10.99 1.88 1.87
CA VAL A 259 -12.43 1.86 1.57
C VAL A 259 -12.82 0.47 1.08
N GLY A 260 -13.89 -0.09 1.61
CA GLY A 260 -14.41 -1.39 1.17
C GLY A 260 -15.48 -1.94 2.11
N PRO A 261 -16.24 -2.97 1.69
CA PRO A 261 -17.32 -3.52 2.50
C PRO A 261 -16.83 -4.23 3.77
N HIS A 262 -15.60 -4.75 3.75
CA HIS A 262 -14.97 -5.40 4.90
C HIS A 262 -13.94 -4.51 5.61
N VAL A 263 -13.83 -3.26 5.19
CA VAL A 263 -13.04 -2.26 5.90
C VAL A 263 -13.85 -1.69 7.04
N LYS A 264 -13.25 -1.56 8.23
CA LYS A 264 -13.91 -0.98 9.41
C LYS A 264 -14.33 0.45 9.12
N THR A 265 -15.54 0.80 9.53
CA THR A 265 -16.09 2.15 9.37
C THR A 265 -15.67 3.05 10.52
N GLY A 266 -15.28 4.32 10.21
CA GLY A 266 -14.88 5.30 11.21
C GLY A 266 -13.64 4.88 12.03
N PHE A 267 -12.86 3.90 11.57
CA PHE A 267 -11.70 3.40 12.28
C PHE A 267 -10.45 4.22 11.94
N ARG A 268 -9.70 4.56 12.97
CA ARG A 268 -8.44 5.29 12.84
C ARG A 268 -7.35 4.59 13.62
N SER A 269 -6.22 4.30 13.01
CA SER A 269 -5.07 3.71 13.66
C SER A 269 -3.85 4.62 13.60
N SER A 270 -3.10 4.68 14.70
CA SER A 270 -1.78 5.31 14.78
C SER A 270 -0.63 4.30 14.72
N THR A 271 -0.93 3.03 14.46
CA THR A 271 0.11 2.01 14.21
C THR A 271 0.97 2.46 13.04
N MET A 272 2.30 2.33 13.19
CA MET A 272 3.25 2.72 12.15
C MET A 272 3.21 1.74 10.99
N TYR A 273 2.97 2.28 9.80
CA TYR A 273 3.02 1.57 8.51
C TYR A 273 3.82 2.38 7.50
N GLN A 274 4.31 1.69 6.46
CA GLN A 274 5.01 2.27 5.33
C GLN A 274 4.63 1.53 4.03
N HIS A 275 5.20 1.90 2.88
CA HIS A 275 4.79 1.33 1.58
C HIS A 275 5.00 -0.18 1.48
N GLN A 276 6.04 -0.75 2.10
CA GLN A 276 6.22 -2.21 2.18
C GLN A 276 5.12 -2.88 3.01
N SER A 277 4.53 -2.18 4.00
CA SER A 277 3.35 -2.68 4.72
C SER A 277 2.11 -2.72 3.83
N LEU A 278 1.96 -1.72 2.96
CA LEU A 278 0.89 -1.69 1.96
C LEU A 278 1.08 -2.79 0.92
N LEU A 279 2.29 -2.97 0.36
CA LEU A 279 2.61 -4.07 -0.55
C LEU A 279 2.23 -5.43 0.06
N ARG A 280 2.67 -5.70 1.30
CA ARG A 280 2.31 -6.91 2.02
C ARG A 280 0.79 -7.08 2.13
N THR A 281 0.09 -6.03 2.52
CA THR A 281 -1.36 -6.05 2.74
C THR A 281 -2.12 -6.32 1.43
N VAL A 282 -1.73 -5.70 0.34
CA VAL A 282 -2.29 -5.96 -1.00
C VAL A 282 -2.16 -7.43 -1.37
N LEU A 283 -0.96 -8.00 -1.24
CA LEU A 283 -0.71 -9.41 -1.57
C LEU A 283 -1.50 -10.36 -0.66
N GLN A 284 -1.57 -10.08 0.64
CA GLN A 284 -2.38 -10.88 1.58
C GLN A 284 -3.87 -10.86 1.26
N LEU A 285 -4.43 -9.67 0.97
CA LEU A 285 -5.83 -9.54 0.57
C LEU A 285 -6.17 -10.36 -0.67
N LEU A 286 -5.21 -10.52 -1.58
CA LEU A 286 -5.35 -11.32 -2.80
C LEU A 286 -4.95 -12.79 -2.61
N ASN A 287 -4.66 -13.24 -1.40
CA ASN A 287 -4.19 -14.59 -1.09
C ASN A 287 -2.91 -14.97 -1.86
N VAL A 288 -1.99 -14.03 -2.00
CA VAL A 288 -0.66 -14.24 -2.58
C VAL A 288 0.33 -14.40 -1.43
N SER A 289 1.08 -15.49 -1.42
CA SER A 289 2.04 -15.81 -0.35
C SER A 289 3.45 -15.30 -0.62
N ASP A 290 3.76 -15.01 -1.89
CA ASP A 290 5.06 -14.48 -2.29
C ASP A 290 5.13 -12.98 -1.94
N MET A 291 6.16 -12.61 -1.14
CA MET A 291 6.30 -11.28 -0.54
C MET A 291 7.64 -10.67 -0.95
N PRO A 292 7.67 -9.81 -1.98
CA PRO A 292 8.89 -9.19 -2.46
C PRO A 292 9.58 -8.31 -1.40
N GLY A 293 10.90 -8.35 -1.36
CA GLY A 293 11.75 -7.45 -0.58
C GLY A 293 11.32 -7.32 0.89
N ALA A 294 11.28 -6.09 1.37
CA ALA A 294 10.91 -5.76 2.75
C ALA A 294 9.45 -6.12 3.11
N ALA A 295 8.57 -6.36 2.13
CA ALA A 295 7.21 -6.79 2.40
C ALA A 295 7.16 -8.12 3.17
N ALA A 296 8.19 -8.98 3.02
CA ALA A 296 8.29 -10.25 3.74
C ALA A 296 8.31 -10.09 5.27
N ALA A 297 8.88 -8.99 5.78
CA ALA A 297 9.01 -8.70 7.21
C ALA A 297 8.13 -7.54 7.69
N ALA A 298 7.48 -6.81 6.78
CA ALA A 298 6.67 -5.66 7.12
C ALA A 298 5.43 -6.03 7.96
N SER A 299 4.93 -5.08 8.75
CA SER A 299 3.65 -5.22 9.45
C SER A 299 2.49 -5.19 8.44
N SER A 300 1.56 -6.13 8.58
CA SER A 300 0.31 -6.11 7.81
C SER A 300 -0.65 -5.06 8.36
N MET A 301 -1.39 -4.41 7.47
CA MET A 301 -2.48 -3.49 7.83
C MET A 301 -3.80 -4.25 8.13
N GLY A 302 -3.71 -5.50 8.56
CA GLY A 302 -4.87 -6.38 8.84
C GLY A 302 -5.85 -5.83 9.87
N GLU A 303 -5.42 -4.93 10.76
CA GLU A 303 -6.28 -4.31 11.78
C GLU A 303 -7.41 -3.45 11.20
N PHE A 304 -7.30 -3.02 9.93
CA PHE A 304 -8.32 -2.21 9.26
C PHE A 304 -9.51 -3.03 8.75
N PHE A 305 -9.43 -4.34 8.78
CA PHE A 305 -10.46 -5.25 8.23
C PHE A 305 -11.26 -5.92 9.35
N GLN A 306 -12.50 -6.35 9.00
CA GLN A 306 -13.44 -7.06 9.87
C GLN A 306 -13.92 -8.37 9.24
#